data_5d2b3065966e9cd02cd12c4a3d133721
#
_entry.id   5d2b3065966e9cd02cd12c4a3d133721
#
_cell.length_a   1.000
_cell.length_b   1.000
_cell.length_c   1.000
_cell.angle_alpha   90.00
_cell.angle_beta   90.00
_cell.angle_gamma   90.00
#
_symmetry.space_group_name_H-M   'P 1'
#
loop_
_entity.id
_entity.type
_entity.pdbx_description
1 polymer ?
#
loop_
_entity_poly.entity_id
_entity_poly.type
_entity_poly.pdbx_seq_one_letter_code
_entity_poly.pdbx_strand_id
1 'polypeptide(L)'
;SFEMCDDNGILLGVNKYNSSLIIVDIFNSAIYKNANMAILGTSGAGKTFTMQLMALRMRRKNIHVFIIAPLKGHEFHRACANVGGEFIQISPASPHCINVMEIRKVDRSVSELLDGPGIQLSELAAKIQQLHIFFSLLIPDMSHEERQLLDEALIRTYNSKGITHDNASLEDPANPGCYREMPVLGDLYEILKAAPETTRMAHILNRLVNGSASTFNKQTNVRLDNKYTVLDISSLTGDLLTVGMFVALDFVWDRAKADRTEEKAIFIDECWQL
;
A
#
# COMPACT_ATOMS: atom_id res chain seq x y z
N SER A 1 32.95 -3.44 24.81
CA SER A 1 31.97 -4.39 24.23
C SER A 1 30.65 -3.66 24.10
N PHE A 2 30.15 -3.57 22.89
CA PHE A 2 28.82 -2.98 22.64
C PHE A 2 27.79 -4.04 23.00
N GLU A 3 27.09 -3.86 24.10
CA GLU A 3 25.92 -4.66 24.44
C GLU A 3 24.71 -3.94 23.90
N MET A 4 23.98 -4.57 22.98
CA MET A 4 22.69 -4.10 22.49
C MET A 4 21.61 -5.02 23.09
N CYS A 5 21.04 -4.63 24.21
CA CYS A 5 20.01 -5.40 24.89
C CYS A 5 18.90 -4.46 25.37
N ASP A 6 17.98 -4.16 24.46
CA ASP A 6 16.82 -3.32 24.76
C ASP A 6 15.70 -4.13 25.41
N ASP A 7 15.15 -3.68 26.52
CA ASP A 7 14.11 -4.41 27.29
C ASP A 7 12.88 -4.77 26.46
N ASN A 8 12.47 -3.89 25.52
CA ASN A 8 11.30 -4.09 24.67
C ASN A 8 11.66 -4.50 23.24
N GLY A 9 12.92 -4.83 22.95
CA GLY A 9 13.38 -5.16 21.62
C GLY A 9 12.98 -6.55 21.13
N ILE A 10 13.32 -6.82 19.88
CA ILE A 10 13.29 -8.15 19.27
C ILE A 10 14.71 -8.74 19.27
N LEU A 11 14.83 -10.03 19.53
CA LEU A 11 16.09 -10.73 19.42
C LEU A 11 16.49 -10.80 17.94
N LEU A 12 17.62 -10.22 17.57
CA LEU A 12 18.18 -10.34 16.23
C LEU A 12 19.12 -11.55 16.12
N GLY A 13 19.90 -11.82 17.16
CA GLY A 13 20.85 -12.93 17.16
C GLY A 13 21.74 -12.92 18.39
N VAL A 14 22.88 -13.58 18.25
CA VAL A 14 23.92 -13.67 19.27
C VAL A 14 25.20 -13.05 18.73
N ASN A 15 25.84 -12.24 19.53
CA ASN A 15 27.13 -11.64 19.19
C ASN A 15 28.19 -12.71 19.02
N LYS A 16 28.83 -12.75 17.88
CA LYS A 16 29.85 -13.77 17.54
C LYS A 16 31.08 -13.76 18.47
N TYR A 17 31.39 -12.60 19.04
CA TYR A 17 32.66 -12.42 19.79
C TYR A 17 32.51 -12.67 21.29
N ASN A 18 31.39 -12.32 21.88
CA ASN A 18 31.16 -12.42 23.33
C ASN A 18 29.92 -13.23 23.73
N SER A 19 29.22 -13.82 22.75
CA SER A 19 28.03 -14.62 22.96
C SER A 19 26.87 -13.89 23.66
N SER A 20 26.90 -12.55 23.75
CA SER A 20 25.78 -11.77 24.27
C SER A 20 24.60 -11.76 23.30
N LEU A 21 23.40 -11.62 23.82
CA LEU A 21 22.20 -11.46 23.01
C LEU A 21 22.20 -10.07 22.34
N ILE A 22 21.76 -10.02 21.10
CA ILE A 22 21.50 -8.76 20.38
C ILE A 22 19.98 -8.58 20.30
N ILE A 23 19.48 -7.72 21.17
CA ILE A 23 18.04 -7.38 21.26
C ILE A 23 17.91 -5.90 20.92
N VAL A 24 17.10 -5.58 19.94
CA VAL A 24 16.96 -4.21 19.39
C VAL A 24 15.50 -3.79 19.38
N ASP A 25 15.22 -2.64 19.97
CA ASP A 25 13.95 -1.94 19.86
C ASP A 25 14.09 -0.76 18.89
N ILE A 26 13.73 -0.99 17.63
CA ILE A 26 13.83 0.05 16.58
C ILE A 26 12.82 1.19 16.78
N PHE A 27 11.77 1.00 17.60
CA PHE A 27 10.79 2.02 17.91
C PHE A 27 11.23 2.94 19.05
N ASN A 28 12.33 2.64 19.71
CA ASN A 28 12.88 3.46 20.79
C ASN A 28 13.44 4.78 20.24
N SER A 29 12.63 5.84 20.27
CA SER A 29 13.00 7.18 19.77
C SER A 29 14.13 7.85 20.56
N ALA A 30 14.46 7.37 21.76
CA ALA A 30 15.61 7.86 22.53
C ALA A 30 16.93 7.40 21.93
N ILE A 31 16.93 6.28 21.22
CA ILE A 31 18.13 5.69 20.59
C ILE A 31 18.13 5.96 19.08
N TYR A 32 16.99 5.74 18.42
CA TYR A 32 16.87 5.83 16.95
C TYR A 32 16.01 7.04 16.56
N LYS A 33 16.53 7.90 15.69
CA LYS A 33 15.80 9.07 15.18
C LYS A 33 14.57 8.68 14.34
N ASN A 34 14.62 7.52 13.71
CA ASN A 34 13.51 6.94 12.96
C ASN A 34 13.61 5.40 12.99
N ALA A 35 12.49 4.73 12.79
CA ALA A 35 12.37 3.28 12.82
C ALA A 35 12.58 2.64 11.43
N ASN A 36 13.52 3.14 10.63
CA ASN A 36 13.82 2.59 9.32
C ASN A 36 15.02 1.64 9.40
N MET A 37 14.92 0.49 8.73
CA MET A 37 15.98 -0.52 8.69
C MET A 37 16.18 -1.02 7.26
N ALA A 38 17.44 -1.19 6.85
CA ALA A 38 17.82 -1.84 5.61
C ALA A 38 18.61 -3.12 5.90
N ILE A 39 18.21 -4.22 5.25
CA ILE A 39 18.92 -5.52 5.32
C ILE A 39 19.63 -5.74 3.99
N LEU A 40 20.96 -5.67 4.01
CA LEU A 40 21.80 -5.79 2.83
C LEU A 40 22.60 -7.09 2.87
N GLY A 41 22.83 -7.67 1.72
CA GLY A 41 23.65 -8.90 1.58
C GLY A 41 23.58 -9.46 0.16
N THR A 42 24.54 -10.32 -0.17
CA THR A 42 24.56 -11.02 -1.45
C THR A 42 23.39 -12.00 -1.61
N SER A 43 23.15 -12.48 -2.81
CA SER A 43 22.16 -13.53 -3.03
C SER A 43 22.50 -14.78 -2.19
N GLY A 44 21.49 -15.41 -1.58
CA GLY A 44 21.67 -16.57 -0.70
C GLY A 44 22.20 -16.27 0.72
N ALA A 45 22.50 -15.00 1.07
CA ALA A 45 22.97 -14.64 2.40
C ALA A 45 21.92 -14.69 3.52
N GLY A 46 20.66 -15.07 3.20
CA GLY A 46 19.61 -15.21 4.20
C GLY A 46 18.82 -13.94 4.50
N LYS A 47 18.85 -12.92 3.63
CA LYS A 47 18.09 -11.65 3.80
C LYS A 47 16.60 -11.89 4.06
N THR A 48 15.93 -12.62 3.17
CA THR A 48 14.50 -12.95 3.27
C THR A 48 14.19 -13.74 4.54
N PHE A 49 15.06 -14.70 4.91
CA PHE A 49 14.93 -15.45 6.16
C PHE A 49 15.01 -14.54 7.39
N THR A 50 16.01 -13.65 7.43
CA THR A 50 16.19 -12.68 8.51
C THR A 50 14.98 -11.76 8.62
N MET A 51 14.49 -11.26 7.50
CA MET A 51 13.30 -10.40 7.45
C MET A 51 12.05 -11.13 7.98
N GLN A 52 11.81 -12.37 7.56
CA GLN A 52 10.69 -13.18 8.06
C GLN A 52 10.81 -13.43 9.57
N LEU A 53 12.01 -13.75 10.06
CA LEU A 53 12.24 -13.98 11.48
C LEU A 53 11.95 -12.73 12.31
N MET A 54 12.38 -11.55 11.85
CA MET A 54 12.07 -10.26 12.47
C MET A 54 10.56 -10.01 12.47
N ALA A 55 9.89 -10.22 11.35
CA ALA A 55 8.45 -10.04 11.20
C ALA A 55 7.67 -10.93 12.19
N LEU A 56 8.03 -12.20 12.31
CA LEU A 56 7.41 -13.13 13.26
C LEU A 56 7.66 -12.71 14.71
N ARG A 57 8.86 -12.25 15.05
CA ARG A 57 9.18 -11.74 16.39
C ARG A 57 8.42 -10.47 16.74
N MET A 58 8.28 -9.54 15.78
CA MET A 58 7.45 -8.35 15.94
C MET A 58 5.97 -8.71 16.13
N ARG A 59 5.47 -9.66 15.35
CA ARG A 59 4.09 -10.17 15.52
C ARG A 59 3.84 -10.73 16.93
N ARG A 60 4.80 -11.46 17.50
CA ARG A 60 4.72 -11.96 18.90
C ARG A 60 4.61 -10.85 19.93
N LYS A 61 5.16 -9.67 19.64
CA LYS A 61 5.06 -8.46 20.47
C LYS A 61 3.79 -7.64 20.18
N ASN A 62 2.84 -8.20 19.47
CA ASN A 62 1.58 -7.56 19.06
C ASN A 62 1.75 -6.37 18.09
N ILE A 63 2.91 -6.22 17.46
CA ILE A 63 3.11 -5.25 16.40
C ILE A 63 2.37 -5.73 15.16
N HIS A 64 1.66 -4.83 14.49
CA HIS A 64 0.96 -5.14 13.25
C HIS A 64 1.96 -5.20 12.08
N VAL A 65 2.07 -6.35 11.44
CA VAL A 65 3.07 -6.63 10.42
C VAL A 65 2.44 -6.71 9.05
N PHE A 66 3.00 -5.96 8.09
CA PHE A 66 2.70 -6.04 6.67
C PHE A 66 3.96 -6.43 5.91
N ILE A 67 3.85 -7.38 5.00
CA ILE A 67 4.95 -7.79 4.12
C ILE A 67 4.50 -7.62 2.68
N ILE A 68 5.28 -6.90 1.88
CA ILE A 68 5.09 -6.78 0.43
C ILE A 68 6.16 -7.60 -0.26
N ALA A 69 5.73 -8.59 -1.05
CA ALA A 69 6.61 -9.55 -1.72
C ALA A 69 6.49 -9.41 -3.25
N PRO A 70 7.37 -8.61 -3.89
CA PRO A 70 7.36 -8.41 -5.34
C PRO A 70 7.95 -9.58 -6.12
N LEU A 71 8.78 -10.39 -5.47
CA LEU A 71 9.36 -11.60 -6.02
C LEU A 71 9.19 -12.73 -5.01
N LYS A 72 9.05 -13.96 -5.49
CA LYS A 72 9.02 -15.17 -4.65
C LYS A 72 8.00 -15.13 -3.50
N GLY A 73 6.83 -14.52 -3.72
CA GLY A 73 5.79 -14.38 -2.70
C GLY A 73 5.43 -15.70 -2.00
N HIS A 74 5.54 -16.84 -2.69
CA HIS A 74 5.30 -18.18 -2.15
C HIS A 74 6.19 -18.54 -0.95
N GLU A 75 7.40 -17.94 -0.83
CA GLU A 75 8.29 -18.19 0.31
C GLU A 75 7.71 -17.69 1.64
N PHE A 76 6.81 -16.71 1.59
CA PHE A 76 6.14 -16.14 2.77
C PHE A 76 4.88 -16.90 3.19
N HIS A 77 4.32 -17.73 2.31
CA HIS A 77 3.03 -18.38 2.55
C HIS A 77 3.04 -19.27 3.80
N ARG A 78 4.07 -20.10 3.96
CA ARG A 78 4.17 -21.05 5.09
C ARG A 78 4.25 -20.33 6.42
N ALA A 79 5.08 -19.30 6.54
CA ALA A 79 5.20 -18.53 7.78
C ALA A 79 3.90 -17.79 8.11
N CYS A 80 3.26 -17.20 7.10
CA CYS A 80 1.98 -16.52 7.19
C CYS A 80 0.87 -17.48 7.73
N ALA A 81 0.75 -18.64 7.13
CA ALA A 81 -0.24 -19.65 7.54
C ALA A 81 -0.01 -20.13 9.00
N ASN A 82 1.25 -20.35 9.40
CA ASN A 82 1.59 -20.84 10.73
C ASN A 82 1.24 -19.85 11.87
N VAL A 83 1.17 -18.56 11.58
CA VAL A 83 0.79 -17.54 12.60
C VAL A 83 -0.66 -17.10 12.47
N GLY A 84 -1.46 -17.77 11.65
CA GLY A 84 -2.84 -17.37 11.37
C GLY A 84 -2.93 -16.03 10.63
N GLY A 85 -1.92 -15.71 9.83
CA GLY A 85 -1.86 -14.52 9.03
C GLY A 85 -2.77 -14.58 7.80
N GLU A 86 -2.90 -13.45 7.12
CA GLU A 86 -3.65 -13.34 5.87
C GLU A 86 -2.70 -13.21 4.68
N PHE A 87 -2.87 -14.07 3.69
CA PHE A 87 -2.08 -14.08 2.46
C PHE A 87 -2.92 -13.57 1.29
N ILE A 88 -2.61 -12.36 0.84
CA ILE A 88 -3.32 -11.66 -0.24
C ILE A 88 -2.46 -11.74 -1.50
N GLN A 89 -2.93 -12.44 -2.50
CA GLN A 89 -2.25 -12.53 -3.80
C GLN A 89 -2.89 -11.56 -4.79
N ILE A 90 -2.14 -10.61 -5.28
CA ILE A 90 -2.56 -9.68 -6.33
C ILE A 90 -2.04 -10.20 -7.66
N SER A 91 -2.93 -10.78 -8.44
CA SER A 91 -2.61 -11.34 -9.76
C SER A 91 -3.85 -11.37 -10.64
N PRO A 92 -3.70 -11.47 -11.95
CA PRO A 92 -4.85 -11.56 -12.87
C PRO A 92 -5.80 -12.74 -12.58
N ALA A 93 -5.30 -13.82 -12.00
CA ALA A 93 -6.07 -15.02 -11.68
C ALA A 93 -6.60 -15.05 -10.23
N SER A 94 -6.23 -14.08 -9.41
CA SER A 94 -6.65 -14.01 -8.01
C SER A 94 -8.04 -13.42 -7.87
N PRO A 95 -8.83 -13.86 -6.88
CA PRO A 95 -10.07 -13.19 -6.51
C PRO A 95 -9.84 -11.87 -5.76
N HIS A 96 -8.63 -11.61 -5.28
CA HIS A 96 -8.30 -10.42 -4.52
C HIS A 96 -8.19 -9.20 -5.43
N CYS A 97 -8.88 -8.13 -5.05
CA CYS A 97 -8.94 -6.88 -5.81
C CYS A 97 -8.68 -5.69 -4.89
N ILE A 98 -7.92 -4.71 -5.41
CA ILE A 98 -7.72 -3.41 -4.77
C ILE A 98 -8.11 -2.34 -5.79
N ASN A 99 -9.12 -1.54 -5.45
CA ASN A 99 -9.55 -0.42 -6.27
C ASN A 99 -8.56 0.75 -6.11
N VAL A 100 -7.80 1.03 -7.14
CA VAL A 100 -6.83 2.14 -7.13
C VAL A 100 -7.52 3.51 -7.06
N MET A 101 -8.78 3.61 -7.51
CA MET A 101 -9.58 4.85 -7.46
C MET A 101 -10.24 5.09 -6.10
N GLU A 102 -10.17 4.14 -5.17
CA GLU A 102 -10.86 4.24 -3.88
C GLU A 102 -10.26 5.33 -2.99
N ILE A 103 -11.10 6.25 -2.52
CA ILE A 103 -10.80 7.14 -1.40
C ILE A 103 -11.19 6.39 -0.14
N ARG A 104 -10.20 5.95 0.64
CA ARG A 104 -10.44 5.14 1.84
C ARG A 104 -10.80 6.04 3.01
N LYS A 105 -11.77 5.59 3.81
CA LYS A 105 -12.14 6.29 5.04
C LYS A 105 -10.99 6.17 6.04
N VAL A 106 -10.44 7.32 6.43
CA VAL A 106 -9.46 7.41 7.53
C VAL A 106 -10.23 7.83 8.78
N ASP A 107 -10.08 7.09 9.87
CA ASP A 107 -10.64 7.52 11.16
C ASP A 107 -9.82 8.70 11.70
N ARG A 108 -10.37 9.91 11.55
CA ARG A 108 -9.70 11.16 11.91
C ARG A 108 -9.82 11.51 13.37
N SER A 109 -10.67 10.82 14.12
CA SER A 109 -10.94 11.16 15.54
C SER A 109 -9.67 11.19 16.39
N VAL A 110 -8.72 10.30 16.10
CA VAL A 110 -7.43 10.26 16.81
C VAL A 110 -6.46 11.30 16.26
N SER A 111 -6.46 11.56 14.96
CA SER A 111 -5.58 12.58 14.34
C SER A 111 -5.94 13.98 14.78
N GLU A 112 -7.23 14.32 14.82
CA GLU A 112 -7.71 15.63 15.28
C GLU A 112 -7.44 15.87 16.76
N LEU A 113 -7.47 14.83 17.59
CA LEU A 113 -7.13 14.91 19.01
C LEU A 113 -5.63 15.16 19.25
N LEU A 114 -4.76 14.67 18.37
CA LEU A 114 -3.31 14.79 18.51
C LEU A 114 -2.74 16.06 17.85
N ASP A 115 -3.28 16.45 16.70
CA ASP A 115 -2.74 17.51 15.84
C ASP A 115 -3.56 18.83 15.95
N GLY A 116 -4.71 18.82 16.65
CA GLY A 116 -5.66 19.95 16.74
C GLY A 116 -6.49 20.13 15.44
N PRO A 117 -7.38 21.13 15.38
CA PRO A 117 -8.19 21.40 14.20
C PRO A 117 -7.31 21.93 13.06
N GLY A 118 -6.81 21.01 12.23
CA GLY A 118 -6.04 21.33 11.03
C GLY A 118 -6.92 21.85 9.89
N ILE A 119 -6.28 22.45 8.88
CA ILE A 119 -6.94 22.79 7.62
C ILE A 119 -7.44 21.49 6.99
N GLN A 120 -8.75 21.40 6.80
CA GLN A 120 -9.37 20.23 6.17
C GLN A 120 -9.04 20.23 4.66
N LEU A 121 -8.03 19.44 4.26
CA LEU A 121 -7.66 19.28 2.87
C LEU A 121 -8.71 18.41 2.14
N SER A 122 -8.90 18.69 0.84
CA SER A 122 -9.75 17.88 -0.01
C SER A 122 -9.19 16.47 -0.17
N GLU A 123 -9.94 15.46 0.26
CA GLU A 123 -9.60 14.04 0.06
C GLU A 123 -9.52 13.69 -1.43
N LEU A 124 -10.42 14.25 -2.23
CA LEU A 124 -10.41 14.07 -3.68
C LEU A 124 -9.12 14.64 -4.29
N ALA A 125 -8.70 15.84 -3.89
CA ALA A 125 -7.47 16.44 -4.39
C ALA A 125 -6.23 15.58 -4.05
N ALA A 126 -6.15 15.07 -2.82
CA ALA A 126 -5.09 14.17 -2.39
C ALA A 126 -5.09 12.87 -3.22
N LYS A 127 -6.27 12.30 -3.47
CA LYS A 127 -6.42 11.08 -4.28
C LYS A 127 -6.02 11.32 -5.73
N ILE A 128 -6.41 12.42 -6.32
CA ILE A 128 -6.02 12.78 -7.70
C ILE A 128 -4.49 12.89 -7.82
N GLN A 129 -3.80 13.50 -6.84
CA GLN A 129 -2.34 13.54 -6.83
C GLN A 129 -1.72 12.15 -6.80
N GLN A 130 -2.25 11.23 -5.98
CA GLN A 130 -1.80 9.83 -5.97
C GLN A 130 -2.04 9.15 -7.31
N LEU A 131 -3.19 9.39 -7.94
CA LEU A 131 -3.50 8.84 -9.26
C LEU A 131 -2.58 9.39 -10.35
N HIS A 132 -2.15 10.65 -10.27
CA HIS A 132 -1.12 11.16 -11.17
C HIS A 132 0.21 10.41 -11.04
N ILE A 133 0.59 9.99 -9.83
CA ILE A 133 1.77 9.13 -9.65
C ILE A 133 1.53 7.76 -10.30
N PHE A 134 0.39 7.13 -10.03
CA PHE A 134 0.00 5.86 -10.63
C PHE A 134 0.07 5.91 -12.17
N PHE A 135 -0.53 6.93 -12.78
CA PHE A 135 -0.51 7.09 -14.23
C PHE A 135 0.87 7.45 -14.78
N SER A 136 1.71 8.14 -14.02
CA SER A 136 3.10 8.40 -14.42
C SER A 136 3.95 7.12 -14.44
N LEU A 137 3.65 6.14 -13.61
CA LEU A 137 4.26 4.83 -13.64
C LEU A 137 3.74 3.97 -14.80
N LEU A 138 2.44 4.09 -15.10
CA LEU A 138 1.80 3.34 -16.18
C LEU A 138 2.15 3.91 -17.57
N ILE A 139 2.28 5.24 -17.68
CA ILE A 139 2.56 6.00 -18.92
C ILE A 139 3.72 6.96 -18.64
N PRO A 140 4.97 6.48 -18.62
CA PRO A 140 6.12 7.31 -18.25
C PRO A 140 6.37 8.49 -19.19
N ASP A 141 5.98 8.37 -20.45
CA ASP A 141 6.14 9.37 -21.52
C ASP A 141 4.94 10.30 -21.68
N MET A 142 4.06 10.40 -20.67
CA MET A 142 2.89 11.27 -20.68
C MET A 142 3.30 12.75 -20.80
N SER A 143 2.73 13.45 -21.79
CA SER A 143 2.95 14.88 -22.00
C SER A 143 2.27 15.74 -20.93
N HIS A 144 2.65 17.01 -20.83
CA HIS A 144 1.98 17.96 -19.93
C HIS A 144 0.51 18.18 -20.30
N GLU A 145 0.19 18.18 -21.59
CA GLU A 145 -1.19 18.29 -22.06
C GLU A 145 -2.02 17.06 -21.67
N GLU A 146 -1.49 15.85 -21.87
CA GLU A 146 -2.13 14.61 -21.45
C GLU A 146 -2.36 14.56 -19.94
N ARG A 147 -1.41 15.11 -19.14
CA ARG A 147 -1.59 15.21 -17.67
C ARG A 147 -2.76 16.11 -17.29
N GLN A 148 -2.93 17.24 -17.99
CA GLN A 148 -4.06 18.15 -17.77
C GLN A 148 -5.38 17.49 -18.16
N LEU A 149 -5.44 16.83 -19.32
CA LEU A 149 -6.63 16.12 -19.77
C LEU A 149 -6.99 14.96 -18.84
N LEU A 150 -5.98 14.27 -18.28
CA LEU A 150 -6.18 13.24 -17.27
C LEU A 150 -6.77 13.81 -15.98
N ASP A 151 -6.27 14.95 -15.51
CA ASP A 151 -6.77 15.64 -14.31
C ASP A 151 -8.26 15.97 -14.45
N GLU A 152 -8.65 16.55 -15.58
CA GLU A 152 -10.05 16.86 -15.89
C GLU A 152 -10.92 15.58 -15.97
N ALA A 153 -10.41 14.53 -16.60
CA ALA A 153 -11.11 13.26 -16.70
C ALA A 153 -11.30 12.59 -15.32
N LEU A 154 -10.29 12.66 -14.45
CA LEU A 154 -10.38 12.15 -13.07
C LEU A 154 -11.46 12.90 -12.28
N ILE A 155 -11.44 14.24 -12.31
CA ILE A 155 -12.45 15.07 -11.63
C ILE A 155 -13.86 14.70 -12.14
N ARG A 156 -14.04 14.59 -13.47
CA ARG A 156 -15.32 14.20 -14.05
C ARG A 156 -15.77 12.81 -13.63
N THR A 157 -14.84 11.87 -13.51
CA THR A 157 -15.12 10.49 -13.08
C THR A 157 -15.68 10.48 -11.65
N TYR A 158 -15.06 11.18 -10.72
CA TYR A 158 -15.56 11.27 -9.34
C TYR A 158 -16.87 12.05 -9.25
N ASN A 159 -16.99 13.14 -10.01
CA ASN A 159 -18.22 13.94 -10.06
C ASN A 159 -19.41 13.10 -10.54
N SER A 160 -19.21 12.17 -11.47
CA SER A 160 -20.28 11.27 -11.96
C SER A 160 -20.83 10.35 -10.85
N LYS A 161 -20.05 10.10 -9.80
CA LYS A 161 -20.48 9.37 -8.59
C LYS A 161 -20.97 10.31 -7.48
N GLY A 162 -21.05 11.62 -7.73
CA GLY A 162 -21.46 12.62 -6.76
C GLY A 162 -20.37 13.03 -5.78
N ILE A 163 -19.10 12.71 -6.05
CA ILE A 163 -17.95 13.02 -5.22
C ILE A 163 -17.28 14.27 -5.78
N THR A 164 -17.10 15.28 -4.93
CA THR A 164 -16.50 16.58 -5.26
C THR A 164 -15.36 16.92 -4.31
N HIS A 165 -14.75 18.10 -4.47
CA HIS A 165 -13.71 18.59 -3.54
C HIS A 165 -14.24 18.91 -2.14
N ASP A 166 -15.56 18.96 -1.94
CA ASP A 166 -16.17 19.00 -0.62
C ASP A 166 -16.17 17.59 -0.01
N ASN A 167 -15.45 17.41 1.09
CA ASN A 167 -15.35 16.12 1.76
C ASN A 167 -16.70 15.57 2.25
N ALA A 168 -17.69 16.43 2.49
CA ALA A 168 -19.05 15.99 2.83
C ALA A 168 -19.70 15.18 1.70
N SER A 169 -19.29 15.40 0.44
CA SER A 169 -19.77 14.64 -0.71
C SER A 169 -19.34 13.18 -0.74
N LEU A 170 -18.33 12.80 0.04
CA LEU A 170 -17.88 11.40 0.15
C LEU A 170 -18.90 10.52 0.87
N GLU A 171 -19.70 11.10 1.78
CA GLU A 171 -20.66 10.33 2.57
C GLU A 171 -21.87 9.93 1.71
N ASP A 172 -22.29 8.67 1.85
CA ASP A 172 -23.49 8.17 1.18
C ASP A 172 -24.75 8.67 1.90
N PRO A 173 -25.61 9.49 1.25
CA PRO A 173 -26.85 9.97 1.86
C PRO A 173 -27.80 8.85 2.28
N ALA A 174 -27.74 7.70 1.61
CA ALA A 174 -28.59 6.55 1.92
C ALA A 174 -28.08 5.72 3.10
N ASN A 175 -26.75 5.80 3.39
CA ASN A 175 -26.09 5.02 4.45
C ASN A 175 -25.17 5.94 5.27
N PRO A 176 -25.70 6.68 6.25
CA PRO A 176 -24.90 7.57 7.10
C PRO A 176 -23.72 6.84 7.74
N GLY A 177 -22.53 7.45 7.69
CA GLY A 177 -21.29 6.88 8.19
C GLY A 177 -20.55 5.99 7.20
N CYS A 178 -21.11 5.69 6.03
CA CYS A 178 -20.44 5.01 4.93
C CYS A 178 -20.09 5.99 3.81
N TYR A 179 -19.01 5.73 3.07
CA TYR A 179 -18.71 6.47 1.85
C TYR A 179 -19.56 5.96 0.67
N ARG A 180 -19.78 6.83 -0.30
CA ARG A 180 -20.40 6.46 -1.58
C ARG A 180 -19.60 5.36 -2.26
N GLU A 181 -20.26 4.66 -3.18
CA GLU A 181 -19.55 3.76 -4.08
C GLU A 181 -18.49 4.53 -4.88
N MET A 182 -17.25 4.09 -4.77
CA MET A 182 -16.12 4.71 -5.45
C MET A 182 -16.11 4.33 -6.94
N PRO A 183 -15.67 5.23 -7.83
CA PRO A 183 -15.42 4.85 -9.21
C PRO A 183 -14.35 3.77 -9.31
N VAL A 184 -14.35 3.04 -10.41
CA VAL A 184 -13.30 2.10 -10.79
C VAL A 184 -12.60 2.58 -12.06
N LEU A 185 -11.48 1.98 -12.42
CA LEU A 185 -10.73 2.36 -13.64
C LEU A 185 -11.58 2.31 -14.91
N GLY A 186 -12.57 1.41 -14.96
CA GLY A 186 -13.51 1.31 -16.07
C GLY A 186 -14.36 2.58 -16.25
N ASP A 187 -14.76 3.24 -15.16
CA ASP A 187 -15.50 4.51 -15.23
C ASP A 187 -14.63 5.61 -15.87
N LEU A 188 -13.36 5.69 -15.49
CA LEU A 188 -12.40 6.61 -16.10
C LEU A 188 -12.13 6.26 -17.56
N TYR A 189 -12.00 4.97 -17.87
CA TYR A 189 -11.77 4.50 -19.25
C TYR A 189 -12.86 4.98 -20.20
N GLU A 190 -14.13 4.90 -19.82
CA GLU A 190 -15.23 5.36 -20.67
C GLU A 190 -15.16 6.89 -20.92
N ILE A 191 -14.73 7.68 -19.95
CA ILE A 191 -14.52 9.12 -20.11
C ILE A 191 -13.34 9.41 -21.07
N LEU A 192 -12.20 8.73 -20.87
CA LEU A 192 -11.02 8.89 -21.71
C LEU A 192 -11.26 8.45 -23.16
N LYS A 193 -12.04 7.39 -23.36
CA LYS A 193 -12.38 6.86 -24.69
C LYS A 193 -13.30 7.79 -25.47
N ALA A 194 -14.09 8.58 -24.79
CA ALA A 194 -15.10 9.45 -25.42
C ALA A 194 -14.50 10.65 -26.18
N ALA A 195 -13.25 11.03 -25.87
CA ALA A 195 -12.58 12.18 -26.49
C ALA A 195 -11.37 11.71 -27.32
N PRO A 196 -11.21 12.26 -28.55
CA PRO A 196 -10.08 11.88 -29.43
C PRO A 196 -8.72 12.16 -28.80
N GLU A 197 -8.58 13.26 -28.05
CA GLU A 197 -7.33 13.73 -27.43
C GLU A 197 -6.84 12.79 -26.32
N THR A 198 -7.72 11.98 -25.73
CA THR A 198 -7.41 11.06 -24.64
C THR A 198 -7.40 9.59 -25.06
N THR A 199 -7.60 9.32 -26.37
CA THR A 199 -7.68 7.95 -26.91
C THR A 199 -6.43 7.12 -26.62
N ARG A 200 -5.23 7.71 -26.70
CA ARG A 200 -3.97 7.02 -26.39
C ARG A 200 -3.96 6.54 -24.93
N MET A 201 -4.34 7.39 -23.99
CA MET A 201 -4.41 7.00 -22.56
C MET A 201 -5.46 5.92 -22.33
N ALA A 202 -6.62 6.01 -23.00
CA ALA A 202 -7.65 4.99 -22.95
C ALA A 202 -7.14 3.62 -23.44
N HIS A 203 -6.40 3.60 -24.55
CA HIS A 203 -5.83 2.35 -25.07
C HIS A 203 -4.86 1.69 -24.09
N ILE A 204 -3.99 2.48 -23.45
CA ILE A 204 -3.04 1.97 -22.45
C ILE A 204 -3.80 1.45 -21.22
N LEU A 205 -4.78 2.23 -20.74
CA LEU A 205 -5.60 1.86 -19.57
C LEU A 205 -6.45 0.60 -19.84
N ASN A 206 -6.82 0.34 -21.08
CA ASN A 206 -7.65 -0.80 -21.45
C ASN A 206 -7.08 -2.15 -21.01
N ARG A 207 -5.75 -2.28 -20.90
CA ARG A 207 -5.10 -3.48 -20.36
C ARG A 207 -5.50 -3.75 -18.92
N LEU A 208 -5.73 -2.72 -18.11
CA LEU A 208 -6.16 -2.81 -16.72
C LEU A 208 -7.68 -2.91 -16.58
N VAL A 209 -8.45 -2.56 -17.61
CA VAL A 209 -9.92 -2.55 -17.56
C VAL A 209 -10.49 -3.83 -18.15
N ASN A 210 -10.17 -4.16 -19.39
CA ASN A 210 -10.71 -5.29 -20.13
C ASN A 210 -9.65 -6.36 -20.45
N GLY A 211 -8.39 -6.10 -20.15
CA GLY A 211 -7.28 -6.96 -20.46
C GLY A 211 -6.91 -7.92 -19.33
N SER A 212 -5.70 -8.45 -19.42
CA SER A 212 -5.17 -9.48 -18.51
C SER A 212 -4.91 -9.02 -17.09
N ALA A 213 -4.95 -7.72 -16.80
CA ALA A 213 -4.64 -7.15 -15.49
C ALA A 213 -5.85 -6.43 -14.85
N SER A 214 -7.05 -6.97 -15.05
CA SER A 214 -8.30 -6.37 -14.54
C SER A 214 -8.50 -6.43 -13.02
N THR A 215 -7.55 -6.98 -12.28
CA THR A 215 -7.57 -7.06 -10.82
C THR A 215 -7.64 -5.68 -10.13
N PHE A 216 -7.18 -4.62 -10.80
CA PHE A 216 -7.24 -3.25 -10.30
C PHE A 216 -8.52 -2.49 -10.69
N ASN A 217 -9.38 -3.11 -11.51
CA ASN A 217 -10.62 -2.52 -12.04
C ASN A 217 -11.88 -3.04 -11.33
N LYS A 218 -11.79 -3.36 -10.06
CA LYS A 218 -12.92 -3.83 -9.25
C LYS A 218 -12.89 -3.15 -7.90
N GLN A 219 -14.03 -3.15 -7.21
CA GLN A 219 -14.08 -2.67 -5.83
C GLN A 219 -13.17 -3.52 -4.95
N THR A 220 -12.54 -2.85 -3.98
CA THR A 220 -11.66 -3.51 -3.02
C THR A 220 -12.43 -4.57 -2.22
N ASN A 221 -11.90 -5.79 -2.20
CA ASN A 221 -12.49 -6.92 -1.49
C ASN A 221 -11.54 -7.54 -0.47
N VAL A 222 -10.41 -6.91 -0.22
CA VAL A 222 -9.42 -7.33 0.78
C VAL A 222 -9.37 -6.34 1.93
N ARG A 223 -9.06 -6.84 3.14
CA ARG A 223 -8.95 -6.04 4.35
C ARG A 223 -7.58 -6.29 4.98
N LEU A 224 -7.05 -5.26 5.67
CA LEU A 224 -5.76 -5.34 6.36
C LEU A 224 -5.94 -5.37 7.90
N ASP A 225 -6.94 -6.09 8.38
CA ASP A 225 -7.27 -6.18 9.80
C ASP A 225 -6.43 -7.24 10.53
N ASN A 226 -5.90 -8.21 9.80
CA ASN A 226 -5.05 -9.25 10.37
C ASN A 226 -3.70 -8.65 10.81
N LYS A 227 -3.26 -9.03 11.99
CA LYS A 227 -1.98 -8.55 12.57
C LYS A 227 -0.72 -9.03 11.82
N TYR A 228 -0.87 -9.94 10.88
CA TYR A 228 0.21 -10.41 10.00
C TYR A 228 -0.34 -10.62 8.61
N THR A 229 -0.04 -9.71 7.71
CA THR A 229 -0.56 -9.74 6.34
C THR A 229 0.59 -9.74 5.33
N VAL A 230 0.53 -10.66 4.38
CA VAL A 230 1.44 -10.72 3.24
C VAL A 230 0.68 -10.34 1.98
N LEU A 231 1.19 -9.35 1.25
CA LEU A 231 0.74 -8.99 -0.09
C LEU A 231 1.74 -9.55 -1.10
N ASP A 232 1.36 -10.63 -1.77
CA ASP A 232 2.13 -11.25 -2.83
C ASP A 232 1.73 -10.63 -4.18
N ILE A 233 2.66 -9.90 -4.79
CA ILE A 233 2.51 -9.30 -6.12
C ILE A 233 3.46 -9.93 -7.15
N SER A 234 4.09 -11.05 -6.81
CA SER A 234 5.13 -11.71 -7.63
C SER A 234 4.63 -12.25 -8.97
N SER A 235 3.32 -12.37 -9.14
CA SER A 235 2.72 -12.76 -10.42
C SER A 235 2.59 -11.59 -11.42
N LEU A 236 2.81 -10.35 -10.98
CA LEU A 236 2.87 -9.20 -11.86
C LEU A 236 4.28 -9.06 -12.46
N THR A 237 4.36 -8.67 -13.72
CA THR A 237 5.63 -8.57 -14.45
C THR A 237 5.78 -7.24 -15.17
N GLY A 238 7.03 -6.80 -15.36
CA GLY A 238 7.35 -5.57 -16.08
C GLY A 238 6.73 -4.32 -15.43
N ASP A 239 6.12 -3.48 -16.23
CA ASP A 239 5.44 -2.25 -15.82
C ASP A 239 4.30 -2.49 -14.81
N LEU A 240 3.62 -3.64 -14.93
CA LEU A 240 2.56 -4.01 -13.96
C LEU A 240 3.13 -4.33 -12.58
N LEU A 241 4.36 -4.79 -12.46
CA LEU A 241 4.99 -5.00 -11.15
C LEU A 241 5.19 -3.65 -10.44
N THR A 242 5.70 -2.64 -11.15
CA THR A 242 5.89 -1.29 -10.60
C THR A 242 4.56 -0.66 -10.17
N VAL A 243 3.54 -0.77 -11.03
CA VAL A 243 2.18 -0.30 -10.71
C VAL A 243 1.59 -1.06 -9.52
N GLY A 244 1.70 -2.38 -9.50
CA GLY A 244 1.23 -3.22 -8.40
C GLY A 244 1.92 -2.93 -7.08
N MET A 245 3.22 -2.66 -7.13
CA MET A 245 4.02 -2.23 -5.97
C MET A 245 3.51 -0.92 -5.39
N PHE A 246 3.26 0.07 -6.26
CA PHE A 246 2.68 1.34 -5.85
C PHE A 246 1.31 1.15 -5.18
N VAL A 247 0.42 0.36 -5.79
CA VAL A 247 -0.93 0.09 -5.25
C VAL A 247 -0.85 -0.63 -3.90
N ALA A 248 0.02 -1.62 -3.77
CA ALA A 248 0.20 -2.36 -2.53
C ALA A 248 0.74 -1.47 -1.40
N LEU A 249 1.74 -0.64 -1.70
CA LEU A 249 2.30 0.33 -0.74
C LEU A 249 1.28 1.36 -0.31
N ASP A 250 0.54 1.96 -1.25
CA ASP A 250 -0.50 2.93 -0.97
C ASP A 250 -1.61 2.34 -0.07
N PHE A 251 -2.04 1.12 -0.37
CA PHE A 251 -3.04 0.41 0.40
C PHE A 251 -2.58 0.11 1.83
N VAL A 252 -1.36 -0.40 1.99
CA VAL A 252 -0.77 -0.66 3.32
C VAL A 252 -0.52 0.64 4.08
N TRP A 253 -0.05 1.68 3.40
CA TRP A 253 0.23 2.97 4.01
C TRP A 253 -1.02 3.65 4.56
N ASP A 254 -2.12 3.60 3.83
CA ASP A 254 -3.40 4.13 4.31
C ASP A 254 -3.86 3.41 5.58
N ARG A 255 -3.73 2.08 5.63
CA ARG A 255 -4.02 1.30 6.84
C ARG A 255 -3.07 1.64 7.98
N ALA A 256 -1.78 1.83 7.69
CA ALA A 256 -0.78 2.18 8.70
C ALA A 256 -1.06 3.55 9.34
N LYS A 257 -1.55 4.52 8.57
CA LYS A 257 -1.92 5.86 9.07
C LYS A 257 -3.22 5.89 9.87
N ALA A 258 -4.11 4.93 9.66
CA ALA A 258 -5.46 4.95 10.23
C ALA A 258 -5.48 4.91 11.76
N ASP A 259 -4.52 4.25 12.40
CA ASP A 259 -4.38 4.21 13.85
C ASP A 259 -2.92 4.47 14.25
N ARG A 260 -2.66 5.66 14.79
CA ARG A 260 -1.31 6.08 15.22
C ARG A 260 -0.90 5.51 16.58
N THR A 261 -1.83 4.93 17.32
CA THR A 261 -1.57 4.34 18.66
C THR A 261 -0.98 2.94 18.57
N GLU A 262 -1.14 2.28 17.42
CA GLU A 262 -0.69 0.92 17.16
C GLU A 262 0.70 0.92 16.53
N GLU A 263 1.64 0.17 17.09
CA GLU A 263 2.94 -0.06 16.46
C GLU A 263 2.78 -0.94 15.22
N LYS A 264 3.40 -0.53 14.12
CA LYS A 264 3.32 -1.20 12.83
C LYS A 264 4.68 -1.34 12.20
N ALA A 265 4.88 -2.42 11.46
CA ALA A 265 6.07 -2.66 10.67
C ALA A 265 5.68 -3.04 9.24
N ILE A 266 6.25 -2.34 8.28
CA ILE A 266 6.10 -2.63 6.85
C ILE A 266 7.43 -3.20 6.37
N PHE A 267 7.40 -4.42 5.89
CA PHE A 267 8.54 -5.11 5.29
C PHE A 267 8.38 -5.17 3.78
N ILE A 268 9.43 -4.82 3.06
CA ILE A 268 9.46 -4.88 1.61
C ILE A 268 10.66 -5.74 1.22
N ASP A 269 10.38 -6.92 0.67
CA ASP A 269 11.43 -7.77 0.13
C ASP A 269 11.86 -7.25 -1.25
N GLU A 270 13.13 -7.40 -1.60
CA GLU A 270 13.68 -7.01 -2.90
C GLU A 270 13.32 -5.56 -3.30
N CYS A 271 13.37 -4.62 -2.35
CA CYS A 271 12.94 -3.23 -2.55
C CYS A 271 13.71 -2.46 -3.65
N TRP A 272 14.83 -2.98 -4.12
CA TRP A 272 15.59 -2.43 -5.25
C TRP A 272 14.87 -2.60 -6.60
N GLN A 273 13.75 -3.33 -6.65
CA GLN A 273 12.88 -3.45 -7.83
C GLN A 273 11.96 -2.22 -8.03
N LEU A 274 11.96 -1.29 -7.08
CA LEU A 274 11.14 -0.07 -7.08
C LEU A 274 11.63 0.97 -8.06
#